data_7e2f1702d881d269f7bfbfc4c8dc6433
#
_entry.id   7e2f1702d881d269f7bfbfc4c8dc6433
#
_cell.length_a   1.000
_cell.length_b   1.000
_cell.length_c   1.000
_cell.angle_alpha   90.00
_cell.angle_beta   90.00
_cell.angle_gamma   90.00
#
_symmetry.space_group_name_H-M   'P 1'
#
loop_
_entity.id
_entity.type
_entity.pdbx_description
1 polymer ?
#
loop_
_entity_poly.entity_id
_entity_poly.type
_entity_poly.pdbx_seq_one_letter_code
_entity_poly.pdbx_strand_id
1 'polypeptide(L)'
;ANEQVIDGKGWRSGAIVERKKLNQWFFKISKFSDELLKDLDLLNEWPEKVKTMQKNWIGKSFVCEIDFKIEGSKDIDIIKCYTTRPDTLFGLSFLALSIDHPLSKHYSNDNKFADFKKECSAAGTTEESIAQAPKIGFKTNLLAINPLNPNNKVPVYFANFVLMDYGLGAVFGCPAHDQRDFDFAKKYNLQIKTVVRPKDKDLNFKVTSDPYTGEGFIINSEFLNDSKVPEESINKTIDFLENKNLGKRKTNYRLKDWGVSRQRYWGCPIPIAYDENDKIIKIPEENLPVKLPEKIDINTNGNPLDANEDWKKIVINGKNCKRETDTLDTFVDSSWYFLRFCSANNTSKPFDKNDLDYWMPVDQYIGGVEHAILHLLYSRFFMRAICMDNNEINFKEPFKGLFTQGMVCHETYKDEKNNWLSPEEIFTENGKDYFKKKDPSKKIKVGPSESMSKSKKNTIDPQNIIDEYGADSVRFFILSDSPPERDVQWSDEGMLSSYKFIQKFWSLSENILEISSTDNKENNEEIEIFTNQMINKVNHALEKFRYNVII
;
A
#
# COMPACT_ATOMS: atom_id res chain seq x y z
N ALA A 1 -4.62 -12.82 1.29
CA ALA A 1 -4.42 -11.38 1.50
C ALA A 1 -5.77 -10.70 1.68
N ASN A 2 -5.86 -9.63 2.48
CA ASN A 2 -7.13 -8.97 2.79
C ASN A 2 -7.84 -8.43 1.53
N GLU A 3 -7.10 -7.99 0.53
CA GLU A 3 -7.61 -7.54 -0.77
C GLU A 3 -8.26 -8.65 -1.61
N GLN A 4 -8.13 -9.89 -1.20
CA GLN A 4 -8.72 -11.06 -1.87
C GLN A 4 -10.02 -11.54 -1.20
N VAL A 5 -10.54 -10.77 -0.24
CA VAL A 5 -11.77 -11.08 0.49
C VAL A 5 -12.86 -10.08 0.10
N ILE A 6 -13.98 -10.60 -0.40
CA ILE A 6 -15.18 -9.82 -0.74
C ILE A 6 -16.36 -10.43 0.01
N ASP A 7 -17.07 -9.62 0.78
CA ASP A 7 -18.23 -10.04 1.58
C ASP A 7 -17.97 -11.26 2.49
N GLY A 8 -16.79 -11.28 3.12
CA GLY A 8 -16.37 -12.37 4.01
C GLY A 8 -16.01 -13.68 3.31
N LYS A 9 -15.88 -13.67 1.98
CA LYS A 9 -15.52 -14.82 1.16
C LYS A 9 -14.28 -14.54 0.32
N GLY A 10 -13.48 -15.58 0.08
CA GLY A 10 -12.39 -15.51 -0.88
C GLY A 10 -12.93 -15.22 -2.29
N TRP A 11 -12.43 -14.19 -2.95
CA TRP A 11 -12.96 -13.71 -4.24
C TRP A 11 -12.87 -14.73 -5.37
N ARG A 12 -11.94 -15.68 -5.30
CA ARG A 12 -11.77 -16.77 -6.27
C ARG A 12 -12.53 -18.04 -5.87
N SER A 13 -12.39 -18.44 -4.60
CA SER A 13 -12.90 -19.74 -4.12
C SER A 13 -14.34 -19.67 -3.64
N GLY A 14 -14.87 -18.49 -3.29
CA GLY A 14 -16.14 -18.33 -2.60
C GLY A 14 -16.17 -18.90 -1.17
N ALA A 15 -15.03 -19.42 -0.68
CA ALA A 15 -14.92 -19.99 0.66
C ALA A 15 -15.09 -18.89 1.73
N ILE A 16 -15.76 -19.24 2.82
CA ILE A 16 -15.87 -18.35 4.00
C ILE A 16 -14.47 -18.13 4.58
N VAL A 17 -14.11 -16.86 4.79
CA VAL A 17 -12.83 -16.47 5.36
C VAL A 17 -12.97 -16.20 6.85
N GLU A 18 -12.10 -16.80 7.64
CA GLU A 18 -12.01 -16.60 9.08
C GLU A 18 -10.70 -15.93 9.46
N ARG A 19 -10.75 -15.08 10.49
CA ARG A 19 -9.54 -14.45 11.06
C ARG A 19 -8.83 -15.46 11.98
N LYS A 20 -7.58 -15.81 11.63
CA LYS A 20 -6.72 -16.69 12.45
C LYS A 20 -5.40 -16.03 12.78
N LYS A 21 -4.85 -16.35 13.95
CA LYS A 21 -3.46 -15.99 14.30
C LYS A 21 -2.55 -17.05 13.70
N LEU A 22 -1.58 -16.61 12.89
CA LEU A 22 -0.56 -17.46 12.29
C LEU A 22 0.82 -16.95 12.72
N ASN A 23 1.75 -17.89 12.94
CA ASN A 23 3.16 -17.53 13.05
C ASN A 23 3.70 -17.29 11.66
N GLN A 24 4.26 -16.10 11.41
CA GLN A 24 4.76 -15.70 10.11
C GLN A 24 6.06 -14.92 10.25
N TRP A 25 6.83 -14.90 9.19
CA TRP A 25 8.06 -14.11 9.10
C TRP A 25 7.79 -12.71 8.64
N PHE A 26 8.44 -11.75 9.29
CA PHE A 26 8.36 -10.33 8.98
C PHE A 26 9.75 -9.71 8.87
N PHE A 27 9.97 -8.88 7.87
CA PHE A 27 11.09 -7.97 7.85
C PHE A 27 10.73 -6.68 8.59
N LYS A 28 11.62 -6.26 9.50
CA LYS A 28 11.39 -5.08 10.34
C LYS A 28 11.67 -3.76 9.60
N ILE A 29 10.98 -3.54 8.49
CA ILE A 29 11.10 -2.32 7.68
C ILE A 29 10.74 -1.08 8.51
N SER A 30 9.85 -1.20 9.48
CA SER A 30 9.44 -0.11 10.38
C SER A 30 10.61 0.48 11.17
N LYS A 31 11.66 -0.29 11.48
CA LYS A 31 12.88 0.20 12.13
C LYS A 31 13.65 1.21 11.28
N PHE A 32 13.48 1.18 9.98
CA PHE A 32 14.15 2.07 9.02
C PHE A 32 13.29 3.28 8.61
N SER A 33 12.10 3.45 9.20
CA SER A 33 11.14 4.47 8.79
C SER A 33 11.72 5.88 8.76
N ASP A 34 12.49 6.26 9.78
CA ASP A 34 13.08 7.61 9.86
C ASP A 34 14.16 7.81 8.81
N GLU A 35 15.01 6.82 8.60
CA GLU A 35 16.08 6.84 7.60
C GLU A 35 15.50 6.83 6.18
N LEU A 36 14.54 5.94 5.90
CA LEU A 36 13.84 5.89 4.61
C LEU A 36 13.15 7.22 4.28
N LEU A 37 12.57 7.88 5.29
CA LEU A 37 11.91 9.16 5.12
C LEU A 37 12.90 10.30 4.87
N LYS A 38 13.96 10.38 5.68
CA LYS A 38 14.99 11.42 5.59
C LYS A 38 15.72 11.36 4.26
N ASP A 39 16.08 10.16 3.82
CA ASP A 39 16.89 9.98 2.62
C ASP A 39 16.07 10.18 1.32
N LEU A 40 14.75 10.43 1.39
CA LEU A 40 13.97 10.92 0.23
C LEU A 40 14.51 12.26 -0.29
N ASP A 41 15.09 13.07 0.59
CA ASP A 41 15.66 14.36 0.22
C ASP A 41 16.95 14.23 -0.62
N LEU A 42 17.59 13.06 -0.60
CA LEU A 42 18.77 12.75 -1.41
C LEU A 42 18.42 12.30 -2.83
N LEU A 43 17.18 11.93 -3.09
CA LEU A 43 16.69 11.40 -4.36
C LEU A 43 16.31 12.53 -5.33
N ASN A 44 17.31 13.28 -5.78
CA ASN A 44 17.11 14.49 -6.60
C ASN A 44 16.57 14.18 -8.01
N GLU A 45 16.90 12.99 -8.55
CA GLU A 45 16.48 12.54 -9.89
C GLU A 45 15.22 11.65 -9.84
N TRP A 46 14.48 11.69 -8.74
CA TRP A 46 13.21 10.98 -8.59
C TRP A 46 12.02 11.91 -8.77
N PRO A 47 10.91 11.45 -9.39
CA PRO A 47 9.68 12.22 -9.49
C PRO A 47 9.12 12.58 -8.11
N GLU A 48 8.74 13.86 -7.93
CA GLU A 48 8.15 14.34 -6.66
C GLU A 48 6.88 13.57 -6.27
N LYS A 49 6.11 13.11 -7.25
CA LYS A 49 4.93 12.26 -7.03
C LYS A 49 5.29 11.00 -6.25
N VAL A 50 6.36 10.30 -6.65
CA VAL A 50 6.81 9.06 -5.98
C VAL A 50 7.33 9.34 -4.57
N LYS A 51 8.13 10.40 -4.40
CA LYS A 51 8.63 10.82 -3.07
C LYS A 51 7.47 11.15 -2.13
N THR A 52 6.47 11.86 -2.62
CA THR A 52 5.26 12.18 -1.86
C THR A 52 4.46 10.92 -1.49
N MET A 53 4.31 9.97 -2.42
CA MET A 53 3.65 8.70 -2.13
C MET A 53 4.37 7.92 -1.03
N GLN A 54 5.71 7.82 -1.09
CA GLN A 54 6.49 7.14 -0.05
C GLN A 54 6.43 7.89 1.29
N LYS A 55 6.55 9.21 1.29
CA LYS A 55 6.41 10.05 2.49
C LYS A 55 5.07 9.81 3.18
N ASN A 56 3.99 9.83 2.41
CA ASN A 56 2.65 9.59 2.93
C ASN A 56 2.46 8.14 3.41
N TRP A 57 3.07 7.17 2.74
CA TRP A 57 2.99 5.76 3.13
C TRP A 57 3.77 5.48 4.42
N ILE A 58 4.99 6.01 4.55
CA ILE A 58 5.78 5.94 5.78
C ILE A 58 5.03 6.65 6.91
N GLY A 59 4.40 7.78 6.64
CA GLY A 59 3.40 8.41 7.47
C GLY A 59 3.91 8.75 8.87
N LYS A 60 5.00 9.55 8.95
CA LYS A 60 5.50 10.07 10.23
C LYS A 60 4.47 10.99 10.86
N SER A 61 4.08 10.71 12.09
CA SER A 61 3.19 11.53 12.89
C SER A 61 3.67 11.61 14.33
N PHE A 62 3.28 12.68 15.00
CA PHE A 62 3.46 12.78 16.43
C PHE A 62 2.18 12.35 17.12
N VAL A 63 2.32 11.47 18.08
CA VAL A 63 1.23 10.98 18.91
C VAL A 63 1.54 11.23 20.38
N CYS A 64 0.50 11.28 21.20
CA CYS A 64 0.63 11.28 22.64
C CYS A 64 0.32 9.89 23.18
N GLU A 65 1.25 9.28 23.90
CA GLU A 65 0.97 8.13 24.74
C GLU A 65 0.39 8.65 26.05
N ILE A 66 -0.77 8.16 26.43
CA ILE A 66 -1.52 8.61 27.62
C ILE A 66 -1.81 7.43 28.50
N ASP A 67 -1.59 7.59 29.80
CA ASP A 67 -1.86 6.58 30.82
C ASP A 67 -3.21 6.84 31.46
N PHE A 68 -4.19 5.95 31.24
CA PHE A 68 -5.50 5.96 31.89
C PHE A 68 -5.49 5.04 33.09
N LYS A 69 -5.69 5.59 34.27
CA LYS A 69 -5.93 4.80 35.49
C LYS A 69 -7.29 4.10 35.39
N ILE A 70 -7.34 2.85 35.83
CA ILE A 70 -8.51 1.99 35.71
C ILE A 70 -9.03 1.65 37.09
N GLU A 71 -10.33 1.81 37.29
CA GLU A 71 -11.05 1.32 38.48
C GLU A 71 -11.86 0.07 38.14
N GLY A 72 -11.99 -0.83 39.08
CA GLY A 72 -12.76 -2.07 38.95
C GLY A 72 -11.94 -3.28 38.53
N SER A 73 -10.64 -3.15 38.29
CA SER A 73 -9.71 -4.26 38.04
C SER A 73 -8.83 -4.51 39.26
N LYS A 74 -8.49 -5.78 39.50
CA LYS A 74 -7.50 -6.18 40.50
C LYS A 74 -6.10 -6.35 39.94
N ASP A 75 -6.02 -6.55 38.61
CA ASP A 75 -4.79 -6.98 37.93
C ASP A 75 -4.20 -5.90 37.02
N ILE A 76 -4.98 -4.86 36.71
CA ILE A 76 -4.57 -3.82 35.76
C ILE A 76 -4.95 -2.45 36.29
N ASP A 77 -3.93 -1.67 36.62
CA ASP A 77 -4.11 -0.32 37.15
C ASP A 77 -4.12 0.76 36.06
N ILE A 78 -3.49 0.47 34.91
CA ILE A 78 -3.27 1.44 33.83
C ILE A 78 -3.53 0.80 32.47
N ILE A 79 -4.28 1.50 31.64
CA ILE A 79 -4.37 1.24 30.19
C ILE A 79 -3.69 2.38 29.45
N LYS A 80 -2.72 2.03 28.59
CA LYS A 80 -2.03 2.98 27.71
C LYS A 80 -2.81 3.17 26.42
N CYS A 81 -2.99 4.42 26.02
CA CYS A 81 -3.67 4.79 24.79
C CYS A 81 -2.79 5.72 23.96
N TYR A 82 -2.74 5.51 22.66
CA TYR A 82 -2.12 6.45 21.72
C TYR A 82 -3.18 7.29 21.02
N THR A 83 -2.90 8.59 20.89
CA THR A 83 -3.77 9.50 20.18
C THR A 83 -2.99 10.56 19.40
N THR A 84 -3.52 10.93 18.25
CA THR A 84 -3.10 12.11 17.49
C THR A 84 -3.81 13.38 17.95
N ARG A 85 -4.89 13.24 18.76
CA ARG A 85 -5.75 14.35 19.20
C ARG A 85 -5.87 14.40 20.74
N PRO A 86 -4.75 14.53 21.49
CA PRO A 86 -4.81 14.64 22.95
C PRO A 86 -5.57 15.87 23.42
N ASP A 87 -5.67 16.90 22.59
CA ASP A 87 -6.39 18.15 22.82
C ASP A 87 -7.91 17.96 23.01
N THR A 88 -8.46 16.81 22.61
CA THR A 88 -9.88 16.49 22.77
C THR A 88 -10.21 15.70 24.04
N LEU A 89 -9.26 15.45 24.92
CA LEU A 89 -9.43 14.68 26.17
C LEU A 89 -10.53 15.19 27.11
N PHE A 90 -10.82 16.49 27.13
CA PHE A 90 -11.93 17.03 27.87
C PHE A 90 -13.32 16.65 27.35
N GLY A 91 -13.35 16.12 26.08
CA GLY A 91 -14.53 15.54 25.45
C GLY A 91 -14.61 14.01 25.56
N LEU A 92 -13.74 13.40 26.38
CA LEU A 92 -13.69 11.95 26.60
C LEU A 92 -15.06 11.44 27.10
N SER A 93 -15.56 10.41 26.40
CA SER A 93 -16.85 9.77 26.64
C SER A 93 -16.76 8.30 27.03
N PHE A 94 -15.78 7.60 26.47
CA PHE A 94 -15.50 6.19 26.73
C PHE A 94 -14.05 5.85 26.39
N LEU A 95 -13.56 4.72 26.92
CA LEU A 95 -12.32 4.08 26.48
C LEU A 95 -12.70 2.81 25.73
N ALA A 96 -12.17 2.61 24.52
CA ALA A 96 -12.43 1.42 23.72
C ALA A 96 -11.16 0.58 23.53
N LEU A 97 -11.32 -0.75 23.68
CA LEU A 97 -10.26 -1.74 23.57
C LEU A 97 -10.51 -2.65 22.38
N SER A 98 -9.43 -3.11 21.76
CA SER A 98 -9.50 -4.19 20.79
C SER A 98 -10.00 -5.49 21.45
N ILE A 99 -10.74 -6.28 20.70
CA ILE A 99 -11.16 -7.64 21.12
C ILE A 99 -9.96 -8.56 21.42
N ASP A 100 -8.79 -8.25 20.84
CA ASP A 100 -7.53 -8.97 21.05
C ASP A 100 -6.64 -8.37 22.12
N HIS A 101 -7.08 -7.30 22.81
CA HIS A 101 -6.35 -6.71 23.93
C HIS A 101 -6.16 -7.73 25.06
N PRO A 102 -5.01 -7.75 25.78
CA PRO A 102 -4.73 -8.72 26.85
C PRO A 102 -5.84 -8.85 27.90
N LEU A 103 -6.53 -7.75 28.19
CA LEU A 103 -7.70 -7.72 29.09
C LEU A 103 -8.86 -8.62 28.64
N SER A 104 -8.95 -8.99 27.36
CA SER A 104 -10.00 -9.88 26.85
C SER A 104 -9.99 -11.26 27.51
N LYS A 105 -8.82 -11.69 28.03
CA LYS A 105 -8.67 -12.94 28.77
C LYS A 105 -9.51 -13.00 30.04
N HIS A 106 -9.71 -11.86 30.71
CA HIS A 106 -10.53 -11.79 31.94
C HIS A 106 -12.02 -12.02 31.68
N TYR A 107 -12.45 -11.84 30.42
CA TYR A 107 -13.84 -12.02 29.99
C TYR A 107 -14.05 -13.32 29.18
N SER A 108 -13.04 -14.20 29.12
CA SER A 108 -13.10 -15.46 28.34
C SER A 108 -14.22 -16.43 28.75
N ASN A 109 -14.65 -16.37 30.02
CA ASN A 109 -15.72 -17.20 30.58
C ASN A 109 -17.11 -16.52 30.51
N ASP A 110 -17.21 -15.29 29.95
CA ASP A 110 -18.49 -14.60 29.75
C ASP A 110 -19.08 -14.98 28.38
N ASN A 111 -20.22 -15.64 28.39
CA ASN A 111 -20.88 -16.08 27.16
C ASN A 111 -21.24 -14.90 26.25
N LYS A 112 -21.64 -13.75 26.80
CA LYS A 112 -21.97 -12.57 25.99
C LYS A 112 -20.72 -11.98 25.33
N PHE A 113 -19.57 -12.05 25.99
CA PHE A 113 -18.30 -11.63 25.40
C PHE A 113 -17.86 -12.60 24.30
N ALA A 114 -18.06 -13.90 24.49
CA ALA A 114 -17.78 -14.92 23.48
C ALA A 114 -18.60 -14.72 22.20
N ASP A 115 -19.92 -14.45 22.35
CA ASP A 115 -20.82 -14.14 21.23
C ASP A 115 -20.39 -12.86 20.51
N PHE A 116 -20.09 -11.81 21.27
CA PHE A 116 -19.58 -10.54 20.73
C PHE A 116 -18.27 -10.74 19.95
N LYS A 117 -17.34 -11.54 20.47
CA LYS A 117 -16.07 -11.84 19.80
C LYS A 117 -16.29 -12.60 18.49
N LYS A 118 -17.25 -13.51 18.46
CA LYS A 118 -17.65 -14.24 17.24
C LYS A 118 -18.23 -13.29 16.19
N GLU A 119 -19.11 -12.38 16.60
CA GLU A 119 -19.69 -11.36 15.70
C GLU A 119 -18.60 -10.47 15.09
N CYS A 120 -17.64 -10.00 15.91
CA CYS A 120 -16.52 -9.20 15.43
C CYS A 120 -15.60 -9.97 14.44
N SER A 121 -15.44 -11.28 14.65
CA SER A 121 -14.59 -12.12 13.77
C SER A 121 -15.21 -12.37 12.40
N ALA A 122 -16.52 -12.27 12.27
CA ALA A 122 -17.25 -12.38 11.01
C ALA A 122 -17.22 -11.09 10.17
N ALA A 123 -16.96 -9.95 10.79
CA ALA A 123 -16.77 -8.67 10.10
C ALA A 123 -15.42 -8.65 9.35
N GLY A 124 -15.35 -7.99 8.20
CA GLY A 124 -14.12 -7.85 7.43
C GLY A 124 -12.97 -7.26 8.24
N THR A 125 -11.73 -7.54 7.82
CA THR A 125 -10.52 -7.17 8.55
C THR A 125 -9.79 -5.95 7.97
N THR A 126 -10.25 -5.40 6.83
CA THR A 126 -9.68 -4.20 6.22
C THR A 126 -10.16 -2.94 6.93
N GLU A 127 -9.36 -1.88 6.93
CA GLU A 127 -9.79 -0.57 7.49
C GLU A 127 -11.10 -0.09 6.84
N GLU A 128 -11.27 -0.34 5.54
CA GLU A 128 -12.46 0.04 4.78
C GLU A 128 -13.70 -0.74 5.24
N SER A 129 -13.60 -2.07 5.37
CA SER A 129 -14.71 -2.91 5.85
C SER A 129 -15.10 -2.58 7.30
N ILE A 130 -14.12 -2.28 8.15
CA ILE A 130 -14.34 -1.83 9.53
C ILE A 130 -14.98 -0.44 9.56
N ALA A 131 -14.60 0.45 8.64
CA ALA A 131 -15.18 1.80 8.54
C ALA A 131 -16.67 1.73 8.15
N GLN A 132 -17.06 0.81 7.28
CA GLN A 132 -18.44 0.64 6.80
C GLN A 132 -19.32 -0.19 7.75
N ALA A 133 -18.72 -1.07 8.58
CA ALA A 133 -19.47 -1.94 9.49
C ALA A 133 -20.16 -1.14 10.62
N PRO A 134 -21.35 -1.58 11.09
CA PRO A 134 -21.99 -1.02 12.26
C PRO A 134 -21.05 -1.06 13.48
N LYS A 135 -20.95 0.04 14.21
CA LYS A 135 -20.10 0.11 15.41
C LYS A 135 -20.77 -0.63 16.56
N ILE A 136 -20.12 -1.71 17.03
CA ILE A 136 -20.60 -2.56 18.11
C ILE A 136 -19.54 -2.66 19.21
N GLY A 137 -19.99 -2.86 20.45
CA GLY A 137 -19.10 -2.97 21.60
C GLY A 137 -19.72 -3.78 22.75
N PHE A 138 -18.83 -4.40 23.51
CA PHE A 138 -19.15 -5.07 24.78
C PHE A 138 -18.73 -4.19 25.94
N LYS A 139 -19.68 -3.76 26.79
CA LYS A 139 -19.41 -2.94 27.97
C LYS A 139 -18.81 -3.80 29.08
N THR A 140 -17.66 -3.37 29.59
CA THR A 140 -17.02 -4.00 30.76
C THR A 140 -17.57 -3.45 32.08
N ASN A 141 -17.12 -4.02 33.18
CA ASN A 141 -17.34 -3.48 34.52
C ASN A 141 -16.29 -2.45 34.97
N LEU A 142 -15.37 -2.07 34.05
CA LEU A 142 -14.25 -1.17 34.34
C LEU A 142 -14.62 0.29 34.04
N LEU A 143 -13.98 1.20 34.75
CA LEU A 143 -14.04 2.64 34.53
C LEU A 143 -12.62 3.18 34.29
N ALA A 144 -12.46 4.01 33.28
CA ALA A 144 -11.23 4.75 33.00
C ALA A 144 -11.34 6.17 33.53
N ILE A 145 -10.30 6.63 34.22
CA ILE A 145 -10.23 7.98 34.80
C ILE A 145 -9.59 8.92 33.78
N ASN A 146 -10.25 10.03 33.48
CA ASN A 146 -9.69 11.05 32.60
C ASN A 146 -8.45 11.69 33.25
N PRO A 147 -7.26 11.62 32.61
CA PRO A 147 -6.03 12.14 33.21
C PRO A 147 -6.03 13.67 33.40
N LEU A 148 -6.80 14.42 32.60
CA LEU A 148 -6.94 15.88 32.72
C LEU A 148 -8.02 16.28 33.73
N ASN A 149 -8.99 15.41 34.03
CA ASN A 149 -10.06 15.64 34.97
C ASN A 149 -10.39 14.36 35.77
N PRO A 150 -9.75 14.10 36.90
CA PRO A 150 -9.93 12.87 37.68
C PRO A 150 -11.36 12.61 38.17
N ASN A 151 -12.21 13.62 38.20
CA ASN A 151 -13.63 13.47 38.54
C ASN A 151 -14.46 12.90 37.37
N ASN A 152 -13.93 12.93 36.16
CA ASN A 152 -14.58 12.37 34.97
C ASN A 152 -14.12 10.91 34.78
N LYS A 153 -15.01 9.97 35.14
CA LYS A 153 -14.82 8.53 34.95
C LYS A 153 -15.72 8.06 33.83
N VAL A 154 -15.15 7.34 32.88
CA VAL A 154 -15.86 6.87 31.68
C VAL A 154 -15.83 5.35 31.57
N PRO A 155 -16.88 4.73 30.97
CA PRO A 155 -16.91 3.28 30.80
C PRO A 155 -15.85 2.78 29.82
N VAL A 156 -15.36 1.57 30.09
CA VAL A 156 -14.45 0.85 29.19
C VAL A 156 -15.25 -0.18 28.39
N TYR A 157 -15.05 -0.19 27.07
CA TYR A 157 -15.68 -1.13 26.14
C TYR A 157 -14.64 -1.94 25.38
N PHE A 158 -14.95 -3.16 25.00
CA PHE A 158 -14.35 -3.78 23.81
C PHE A 158 -15.16 -3.36 22.59
N ALA A 159 -14.50 -2.97 21.49
CA ALA A 159 -15.18 -2.46 20.31
C ALA A 159 -14.58 -3.04 19.03
N ASN A 160 -15.45 -3.31 18.03
CA ASN A 160 -15.06 -3.94 16.77
C ASN A 160 -14.20 -3.05 15.86
N PHE A 161 -14.15 -1.76 16.11
CA PHE A 161 -13.39 -0.80 15.31
C PHE A 161 -12.01 -0.44 15.89
N VAL A 162 -11.60 -1.06 17.01
CA VAL A 162 -10.27 -0.89 17.60
C VAL A 162 -9.38 -2.08 17.24
N LEU A 163 -8.26 -1.82 16.59
CA LEU A 163 -7.29 -2.83 16.17
C LEU A 163 -6.08 -2.85 17.12
N MET A 164 -5.50 -4.04 17.36
CA MET A 164 -4.27 -4.19 18.15
C MET A 164 -3.07 -3.49 17.53
N ASP A 165 -3.04 -3.42 16.20
CA ASP A 165 -1.95 -2.81 15.45
C ASP A 165 -1.95 -1.28 15.51
N TYR A 166 -2.98 -0.69 16.10
CA TYR A 166 -3.08 0.75 16.29
C TYR A 166 -3.12 1.09 17.77
N GLY A 167 -2.14 1.85 18.23
CA GLY A 167 -2.15 2.45 19.57
C GLY A 167 -2.19 1.49 20.74
N LEU A 168 -1.54 0.33 20.70
CA LEU A 168 -1.56 -0.70 21.75
C LEU A 168 -2.94 -1.35 21.95
N GLY A 169 -3.83 -1.24 20.98
CA GLY A 169 -5.16 -1.81 21.05
C GLY A 169 -6.12 -1.07 21.99
N ALA A 170 -5.85 0.20 22.29
CA ALA A 170 -6.71 1.05 23.10
C ALA A 170 -6.85 2.45 22.47
N VAL A 171 -8.07 2.97 22.41
CA VAL A 171 -8.36 4.33 21.95
C VAL A 171 -9.34 4.99 22.92
N PHE A 172 -9.23 6.29 23.13
CA PHE A 172 -10.26 7.04 23.84
C PHE A 172 -11.24 7.65 22.84
N GLY A 173 -12.52 7.62 23.19
CA GLY A 173 -13.59 8.13 22.34
C GLY A 173 -13.92 9.58 22.64
N CYS A 174 -13.89 10.43 21.61
CA CYS A 174 -14.38 11.80 21.66
C CYS A 174 -15.48 12.02 20.60
N PRO A 175 -16.73 11.66 20.90
CA PRO A 175 -17.84 11.61 19.94
C PRO A 175 -18.12 12.91 19.19
N ALA A 176 -17.88 14.05 19.81
CA ALA A 176 -18.10 15.34 19.15
C ALA A 176 -17.12 15.62 18.00
N HIS A 177 -16.00 14.86 17.89
CA HIS A 177 -14.89 15.17 16.97
C HIS A 177 -14.33 13.96 16.20
N ASP A 178 -15.01 12.81 16.25
CA ASP A 178 -14.74 11.62 15.44
C ASP A 178 -16.05 10.91 15.06
N GLN A 179 -16.20 10.54 13.79
CA GLN A 179 -17.44 9.94 13.28
C GLN A 179 -17.71 8.56 13.88
N ARG A 180 -16.67 7.75 14.05
CA ARG A 180 -16.81 6.38 14.62
C ARG A 180 -17.25 6.45 16.07
N ASP A 181 -16.65 7.38 16.82
CA ASP A 181 -16.98 7.61 18.22
C ASP A 181 -18.39 8.19 18.38
N PHE A 182 -18.81 9.04 17.43
CA PHE A 182 -20.15 9.63 17.42
C PHE A 182 -21.23 8.58 17.20
N ASP A 183 -21.04 7.70 16.18
CA ASP A 183 -21.98 6.62 15.89
C ASP A 183 -22.08 5.64 17.07
N PHE A 184 -20.94 5.32 17.68
CA PHE A 184 -20.85 4.47 18.86
C PHE A 184 -21.56 5.12 20.07
N ALA A 185 -21.28 6.37 20.33
CA ALA A 185 -21.89 7.09 21.46
C ALA A 185 -23.41 7.22 21.31
N LYS A 186 -23.92 7.49 20.11
CA LYS A 186 -25.36 7.49 19.83
C LYS A 186 -25.98 6.13 20.10
N LYS A 187 -25.37 5.04 19.63
CA LYS A 187 -25.87 3.67 19.81
C LYS A 187 -25.95 3.27 21.29
N TYR A 188 -24.96 3.64 22.08
CA TYR A 188 -24.86 3.26 23.49
C TYR A 188 -25.31 4.37 24.46
N ASN A 189 -25.93 5.44 23.95
CA ASN A 189 -26.43 6.58 24.71
C ASN A 189 -25.37 7.18 25.64
N LEU A 190 -24.15 7.39 25.10
CA LEU A 190 -23.05 7.99 25.84
C LEU A 190 -23.05 9.51 25.67
N GLN A 191 -22.40 10.21 26.61
CA GLN A 191 -22.32 11.66 26.56
C GLN A 191 -21.52 12.17 25.35
N ILE A 192 -22.05 13.19 24.65
CA ILE A 192 -21.36 13.90 23.58
C ILE A 192 -21.05 15.31 24.05
N LYS A 193 -19.79 15.58 24.37
CA LYS A 193 -19.30 16.88 24.82
C LYS A 193 -18.48 17.56 23.74
N THR A 194 -18.94 18.70 23.26
CA THR A 194 -18.23 19.52 22.27
C THR A 194 -17.08 20.25 22.91
N VAL A 195 -15.86 20.06 22.39
CA VAL A 195 -14.64 20.70 22.88
C VAL A 195 -13.87 21.47 21.78
N VAL A 196 -14.32 21.41 20.53
CA VAL A 196 -13.81 22.24 19.42
C VAL A 196 -14.98 22.96 18.76
N ARG A 197 -14.84 24.24 18.52
CA ARG A 197 -15.79 25.04 17.72
C ARG A 197 -15.17 25.53 16.42
N PRO A 198 -15.93 25.64 15.32
CA PRO A 198 -15.50 26.34 14.12
C PRO A 198 -15.08 27.78 14.39
N LYS A 199 -14.28 28.36 13.50
CA LYS A 199 -13.80 29.76 13.62
C LYS A 199 -14.95 30.78 13.59
N ASP A 200 -16.04 30.47 12.88
CA ASP A 200 -17.22 31.32 12.65
C ASP A 200 -18.35 31.11 13.68
N LYS A 201 -18.19 30.20 14.64
CA LYS A 201 -19.19 29.89 15.68
C LYS A 201 -18.79 30.47 17.05
N ASP A 202 -19.78 30.75 17.86
CA ASP A 202 -19.62 31.25 19.24
C ASP A 202 -19.27 30.14 20.26
N LEU A 203 -19.08 30.52 21.52
CA LEU A 203 -18.74 29.60 22.60
C LEU A 203 -19.87 28.61 22.95
N ASN A 204 -21.11 28.86 22.51
CA ASN A 204 -22.26 27.98 22.75
C ASN A 204 -22.42 26.90 21.70
N PHE A 205 -21.51 26.83 20.72
CA PHE A 205 -21.54 25.81 19.66
C PHE A 205 -21.61 24.41 20.25
N LYS A 206 -22.57 23.61 19.76
CA LYS A 206 -22.76 22.21 20.16
C LYS A 206 -22.89 21.34 18.92
N VAL A 207 -22.21 20.22 18.95
CA VAL A 207 -22.37 19.12 17.99
C VAL A 207 -23.68 18.41 18.29
N THR A 208 -24.55 18.27 17.29
CA THR A 208 -25.90 17.67 17.41
C THR A 208 -26.15 16.53 16.43
N SER A 209 -25.95 16.75 15.14
CA SER A 209 -26.23 15.78 14.06
C SER A 209 -24.99 15.02 13.61
N ASP A 210 -23.88 15.74 13.42
CA ASP A 210 -22.64 15.25 12.86
C ASP A 210 -21.44 15.77 13.64
N PRO A 211 -20.36 14.99 13.79
CA PRO A 211 -19.17 15.42 14.51
C PRO A 211 -18.43 16.51 13.74
N TYR A 212 -17.82 17.43 14.47
CA TYR A 212 -16.99 18.47 13.89
C TYR A 212 -15.51 18.08 13.93
N THR A 213 -14.90 17.89 12.77
CA THR A 213 -13.50 17.44 12.61
C THR A 213 -12.57 18.52 12.05
N GLY A 214 -13.07 19.73 11.83
CA GLY A 214 -12.33 20.83 11.21
C GLY A 214 -11.45 21.62 12.18
N GLU A 215 -10.78 22.64 11.63
CA GLU A 215 -9.99 23.61 12.39
C GLU A 215 -10.89 24.57 13.18
N GLY A 216 -10.36 25.14 14.25
CA GLY A 216 -11.10 26.09 15.04
C GLY A 216 -10.43 26.45 16.35
N PHE A 217 -11.22 26.55 17.42
CA PHE A 217 -10.74 26.88 18.75
C PHE A 217 -11.28 25.88 19.77
N ILE A 218 -10.47 25.58 20.76
CA ILE A 218 -10.89 24.74 21.91
C ILE A 218 -11.88 25.49 22.76
N ILE A 219 -12.92 24.79 23.23
CA ILE A 219 -13.91 25.26 24.22
C ILE A 219 -14.16 24.17 25.26
N ASN A 220 -14.75 24.50 26.40
CA ASN A 220 -15.14 23.56 27.48
C ASN A 220 -13.98 22.70 28.00
N SER A 221 -12.74 23.20 27.96
CA SER A 221 -11.50 22.43 28.15
C SER A 221 -10.51 23.15 29.06
N GLU A 222 -10.98 23.94 30.02
CA GLU A 222 -10.19 24.60 31.09
C GLU A 222 -8.99 25.40 30.51
N PHE A 223 -7.75 24.97 30.81
CA PHE A 223 -6.52 25.66 30.41
C PHE A 223 -6.26 25.63 28.88
N LEU A 224 -6.98 24.80 28.14
CA LEU A 224 -6.88 24.71 26.69
C LEU A 224 -7.84 25.67 25.96
N ASN A 225 -8.81 26.25 26.64
CA ASN A 225 -9.77 27.13 26.01
C ASN A 225 -9.08 28.21 25.15
N ASP A 226 -9.69 28.50 23.98
CA ASP A 226 -9.23 29.46 22.98
C ASP A 226 -7.93 29.11 22.25
N SER A 227 -7.32 27.93 22.53
CA SER A 227 -6.19 27.42 21.76
C SER A 227 -6.63 27.05 20.34
N LYS A 228 -5.80 27.39 19.35
CA LYS A 228 -6.04 27.02 17.94
C LYS A 228 -5.88 25.53 17.72
N VAL A 229 -6.84 24.95 17.00
CA VAL A 229 -6.85 23.54 16.62
C VAL A 229 -6.33 23.42 15.18
N PRO A 230 -5.43 22.45 14.87
CA PRO A 230 -4.96 21.37 15.75
C PRO A 230 -3.62 21.65 16.45
N GLU A 231 -2.74 22.45 15.89
CA GLU A 231 -1.30 22.46 16.23
C GLU A 231 -1.02 23.00 17.64
N GLU A 232 -1.56 24.17 17.96
CA GLU A 232 -1.34 24.81 19.24
C GLU A 232 -1.95 23.99 20.38
N SER A 233 -3.21 23.53 20.21
CA SER A 233 -3.93 22.76 21.21
C SER A 233 -3.26 21.42 21.52
N ILE A 234 -2.79 20.72 20.50
CA ILE A 234 -2.08 19.44 20.63
C ILE A 234 -0.78 19.64 21.42
N ASN A 235 0.05 20.62 21.04
CA ASN A 235 1.33 20.85 21.69
C ASN A 235 1.14 21.24 23.16
N LYS A 236 0.23 22.18 23.47
CA LYS A 236 -0.10 22.56 24.86
C LYS A 236 -0.56 21.37 25.70
N THR A 237 -1.37 20.50 25.11
CA THR A 237 -1.87 19.31 25.83
C THR A 237 -0.75 18.32 26.10
N ILE A 238 0.11 18.05 25.13
CA ILE A 238 1.22 17.11 25.31
C ILE A 238 2.19 17.65 26.36
N ASP A 239 2.57 18.92 26.27
CA ASP A 239 3.47 19.55 27.24
C ASP A 239 2.91 19.47 28.66
N PHE A 240 1.59 19.69 28.83
CA PHE A 240 0.93 19.53 30.14
C PHE A 240 0.99 18.09 30.65
N LEU A 241 0.69 17.11 29.79
CA LEU A 241 0.70 15.70 30.17
C LEU A 241 2.12 15.22 30.51
N GLU A 242 3.14 15.66 29.78
CA GLU A 242 4.54 15.35 30.06
C GLU A 242 4.99 15.94 31.41
N ASN A 243 4.67 17.21 31.67
CA ASN A 243 4.99 17.88 32.94
C ASN A 243 4.32 17.21 34.16
N LYS A 244 3.18 16.56 33.98
CA LYS A 244 2.46 15.83 35.00
C LYS A 244 2.77 14.33 35.06
N ASN A 245 3.63 13.81 34.19
CA ASN A 245 3.91 12.39 34.03
C ASN A 245 2.64 11.55 33.76
N LEU A 246 1.68 12.10 33.01
CA LEU A 246 0.42 11.46 32.63
C LEU A 246 0.42 10.99 31.16
N GLY A 247 1.44 11.35 30.43
CA GLY A 247 1.63 10.99 29.03
C GLY A 247 2.96 11.48 28.50
N LYS A 248 3.28 11.10 27.26
CA LYS A 248 4.50 11.52 26.60
C LYS A 248 4.34 11.59 25.09
N ARG A 249 5.08 12.51 24.46
CA ARG A 249 5.19 12.62 23.01
C ARG A 249 5.92 11.42 22.46
N LYS A 250 5.40 10.83 21.39
CA LYS A 250 6.06 9.79 20.63
C LYS A 250 5.97 10.04 19.15
N THR A 251 7.01 9.68 18.43
CA THR A 251 6.96 9.58 16.97
C THR A 251 6.33 8.25 16.61
N ASN A 252 5.31 8.30 15.78
CA ASN A 252 4.65 7.13 15.23
C ASN A 252 4.82 7.12 13.70
N TYR A 253 4.93 5.93 13.13
CA TYR A 253 4.98 5.72 11.69
C TYR A 253 3.81 4.83 11.29
N ARG A 254 3.17 5.15 10.17
CA ARG A 254 2.13 4.30 9.59
C ARG A 254 2.72 3.03 8.99
N LEU A 255 3.96 3.10 8.50
CA LEU A 255 4.68 1.97 7.93
C LEU A 255 4.77 0.82 8.93
N LYS A 256 4.22 -0.34 8.55
CA LYS A 256 4.25 -1.58 9.33
C LYS A 256 5.30 -2.52 8.78
N ASP A 257 5.72 -3.49 9.61
CA ASP A 257 6.66 -4.53 9.20
C ASP A 257 6.13 -5.31 7.99
N TRP A 258 7.02 -5.67 7.12
CA TRP A 258 6.71 -6.37 5.88
C TRP A 258 6.58 -7.87 6.13
N GLY A 259 5.37 -8.41 6.06
CA GLY A 259 5.09 -9.84 6.15
C GLY A 259 5.54 -10.56 4.89
N VAL A 260 6.56 -11.42 5.03
CA VAL A 260 7.20 -12.09 3.89
C VAL A 260 6.80 -13.56 3.73
N SER A 261 6.08 -14.15 4.66
CA SER A 261 5.62 -15.54 4.61
C SER A 261 4.50 -15.74 3.61
N ARG A 262 4.63 -16.75 2.74
CA ARG A 262 3.59 -17.18 1.79
C ARG A 262 3.41 -18.70 1.87
N GLN A 263 2.17 -19.14 2.07
CA GLN A 263 1.75 -20.54 2.15
C GLN A 263 1.47 -21.07 0.74
N ARG A 264 2.54 -21.19 -0.06
CA ARG A 264 2.44 -21.67 -1.45
C ARG A 264 3.76 -22.28 -1.92
N TYR A 265 3.68 -23.12 -2.97
CA TYR A 265 4.83 -23.77 -3.55
C TYR A 265 5.80 -22.79 -4.24
N TRP A 266 5.28 -21.93 -5.12
CA TRP A 266 6.09 -20.99 -5.87
C TRP A 266 6.59 -19.84 -4.99
N GLY A 267 7.89 -19.76 -4.82
CA GLY A 267 8.61 -18.77 -4.05
C GLY A 267 9.96 -19.29 -3.57
N CYS A 268 10.83 -18.40 -3.09
CA CYS A 268 12.10 -18.79 -2.49
C CYS A 268 11.84 -19.41 -1.11
N PRO A 269 12.30 -20.66 -0.84
CA PRO A 269 12.19 -21.24 0.50
C PRO A 269 12.96 -20.43 1.54
N ILE A 270 12.39 -20.31 2.73
CA ILE A 270 13.04 -19.64 3.86
C ILE A 270 14.08 -20.58 4.47
N PRO A 271 15.37 -20.18 4.60
CA PRO A 271 16.44 -21.08 5.05
C PRO A 271 16.45 -21.27 6.57
N ILE A 272 15.32 -21.68 7.11
CA ILE A 272 15.07 -21.89 8.54
C ILE A 272 14.54 -23.31 8.78
N ALA A 273 14.84 -23.86 9.92
CA ALA A 273 14.26 -25.09 10.44
C ALA A 273 13.89 -24.92 11.92
N TYR A 274 13.11 -25.88 12.44
CA TYR A 274 12.67 -25.93 13.84
C TYR A 274 13.11 -27.25 14.47
N ASP A 275 13.63 -27.21 15.67
CA ASP A 275 13.94 -28.42 16.43
C ASP A 275 12.67 -29.03 17.07
N GLU A 276 12.84 -30.11 17.84
CA GLU A 276 11.72 -30.80 18.52
C GLU A 276 10.97 -29.93 19.54
N ASN A 277 11.57 -28.82 19.97
CA ASN A 277 10.99 -27.86 20.89
C ASN A 277 10.50 -26.57 20.18
N ASP A 278 10.31 -26.60 18.86
CA ASP A 278 9.96 -25.47 18.01
C ASP A 278 10.97 -24.30 18.07
N LYS A 279 12.22 -24.56 18.47
CA LYS A 279 13.27 -23.57 18.48
C LYS A 279 13.79 -23.34 17.06
N ILE A 280 13.90 -22.08 16.69
CA ILE A 280 14.39 -21.64 15.38
C ILE A 280 15.87 -21.97 15.21
N ILE A 281 16.21 -22.64 14.10
CA ILE A 281 17.56 -22.99 13.68
C ILE A 281 17.79 -22.46 12.26
N LYS A 282 18.90 -21.75 12.05
CA LYS A 282 19.34 -21.39 10.69
C LYS A 282 19.83 -22.67 9.98
N ILE A 283 19.43 -22.84 8.73
CA ILE A 283 19.98 -23.93 7.91
C ILE A 283 21.46 -23.62 7.64
N PRO A 284 22.39 -24.55 7.94
CA PRO A 284 23.82 -24.35 7.72
C PRO A 284 24.16 -24.10 6.25
N GLU A 285 25.26 -23.38 5.98
CA GLU A 285 25.67 -23.01 4.62
C GLU A 285 25.90 -24.20 3.70
N GLU A 286 26.42 -25.32 4.26
CA GLU A 286 26.63 -26.56 3.53
C GLU A 286 25.32 -27.23 3.05
N ASN A 287 24.18 -26.84 3.61
CA ASN A 287 22.85 -27.31 3.23
C ASN A 287 22.10 -26.32 2.33
N LEU A 288 22.76 -25.24 1.89
CA LEU A 288 22.20 -24.27 0.94
C LEU A 288 22.61 -24.58 -0.51
N PRO A 289 21.80 -24.21 -1.48
CA PRO A 289 20.48 -23.58 -1.36
C PRO A 289 19.39 -24.58 -0.95
N VAL A 290 18.39 -24.12 -0.22
CA VAL A 290 17.18 -24.91 0.04
C VAL A 290 16.39 -24.99 -1.28
N LYS A 291 16.32 -26.20 -1.85
CA LYS A 291 15.62 -26.42 -3.13
C LYS A 291 14.18 -26.86 -2.88
N LEU A 292 13.27 -26.37 -3.71
CA LEU A 292 11.89 -26.86 -3.75
C LEU A 292 11.86 -28.33 -4.21
N PRO A 293 10.91 -29.15 -3.71
CA PRO A 293 10.78 -30.54 -4.17
C PRO A 293 10.26 -30.57 -5.61
N GLU A 294 10.85 -31.41 -6.45
CA GLU A 294 10.43 -31.57 -7.84
C GLU A 294 9.05 -32.21 -7.98
N LYS A 295 8.70 -33.08 -7.04
CA LYS A 295 7.40 -33.77 -6.99
C LYS A 295 6.59 -33.23 -5.83
N ILE A 296 5.47 -32.61 -6.12
CA ILE A 296 4.56 -32.06 -5.11
C ILE A 296 3.11 -32.13 -5.63
N ASP A 297 2.20 -32.44 -4.72
CA ASP A 297 0.77 -32.30 -4.98
C ASP A 297 0.33 -30.88 -4.64
N ILE A 298 0.09 -30.05 -5.67
CA ILE A 298 -0.38 -28.68 -5.53
C ILE A 298 -1.89 -28.55 -5.29
N ASN A 299 -2.63 -29.65 -5.37
CA ASN A 299 -4.08 -29.68 -5.14
C ASN A 299 -4.44 -29.99 -3.68
N THR A 300 -3.46 -30.00 -2.78
CA THR A 300 -3.70 -30.19 -1.35
C THR A 300 -4.46 -29.03 -0.73
N ASN A 301 -5.26 -29.30 0.29
CA ASN A 301 -5.85 -28.27 1.11
C ASN A 301 -4.77 -27.63 2.00
N GLY A 302 -4.49 -26.34 1.82
CA GLY A 302 -3.49 -25.59 2.60
C GLY A 302 -2.16 -25.39 1.89
N ASN A 303 -1.07 -25.37 2.67
CA ASN A 303 0.29 -25.17 2.14
C ASN A 303 0.84 -26.48 1.55
N PRO A 304 1.12 -26.56 0.23
CA PRO A 304 1.63 -27.77 -0.39
C PRO A 304 2.96 -28.26 0.18
N LEU A 305 3.84 -27.35 0.60
CA LEU A 305 5.12 -27.70 1.21
C LEU A 305 4.96 -28.31 2.61
N ASP A 306 3.99 -27.84 3.38
CA ASP A 306 3.68 -28.40 4.69
C ASP A 306 3.09 -29.81 4.59
N ALA A 307 2.35 -30.09 3.54
CA ALA A 307 1.80 -31.41 3.24
C ALA A 307 2.88 -32.43 2.79
N ASN A 308 4.08 -31.97 2.38
CA ASN A 308 5.16 -32.86 1.94
C ASN A 308 6.07 -33.26 3.12
N GLU A 309 5.72 -34.37 3.78
CA GLU A 309 6.42 -34.85 4.98
C GLU A 309 7.90 -35.19 4.73
N ASP A 310 8.28 -35.68 3.55
CA ASP A 310 9.66 -36.04 3.24
C ASP A 310 10.52 -34.79 3.06
N TRP A 311 10.05 -33.82 2.32
CA TRP A 311 10.78 -32.56 2.12
C TRP A 311 10.90 -31.74 3.41
N LYS A 312 9.88 -31.78 4.26
CA LYS A 312 9.83 -31.03 5.51
C LYS A 312 10.90 -31.49 6.52
N LYS A 313 11.29 -32.76 6.49
CA LYS A 313 12.30 -33.34 7.42
C LYS A 313 13.72 -32.98 6.99
N ILE A 314 14.55 -32.61 7.95
CA ILE A 314 15.98 -32.34 7.76
C ILE A 314 16.74 -32.73 9.03
N VAL A 315 17.96 -33.23 8.86
CA VAL A 315 18.88 -33.45 9.96
C VAL A 315 19.92 -32.34 9.98
N ILE A 316 20.03 -31.63 11.11
CA ILE A 316 21.00 -30.55 11.32
C ILE A 316 21.81 -30.87 12.58
N ASN A 317 23.14 -30.96 12.44
CA ASN A 317 24.04 -31.28 13.54
C ASN A 317 23.61 -32.55 14.30
N GLY A 318 23.18 -33.60 13.58
CA GLY A 318 22.73 -34.88 14.14
C GLY A 318 21.36 -34.84 14.82
N LYS A 319 20.62 -33.75 14.77
CA LYS A 319 19.26 -33.60 15.33
C LYS A 319 18.20 -33.58 14.23
N ASN A 320 17.09 -34.26 14.48
CA ASN A 320 15.92 -34.18 13.61
C ASN A 320 15.27 -32.82 13.74
N CYS A 321 15.06 -32.15 12.61
CA CYS A 321 14.43 -30.84 12.53
C CYS A 321 13.35 -30.82 11.45
N LYS A 322 12.48 -29.83 11.49
CA LYS A 322 11.49 -29.57 10.46
C LYS A 322 11.85 -28.27 9.73
N ARG A 323 11.89 -28.30 8.38
CA ARG A 323 12.06 -27.06 7.58
C ARG A 323 10.87 -26.14 7.75
N GLU A 324 11.13 -24.85 7.62
CA GLU A 324 10.09 -23.87 7.35
C GLU A 324 9.42 -24.23 6.03
N THR A 325 8.10 -24.19 6.01
CA THR A 325 7.29 -24.56 4.84
C THR A 325 6.72 -23.36 4.10
N ASP A 326 6.80 -22.16 4.68
CA ASP A 326 6.47 -20.93 3.98
C ASP A 326 7.58 -20.58 2.99
N THR A 327 7.19 -19.96 1.88
CA THR A 327 8.09 -19.34 0.92
C THR A 327 8.09 -17.83 1.09
N LEU A 328 9.16 -17.18 0.65
CA LEU A 328 9.26 -15.73 0.68
C LEU A 328 8.30 -15.10 -0.33
N ASP A 329 7.76 -13.94 0.02
CA ASP A 329 7.10 -13.04 -0.91
C ASP A 329 8.01 -12.76 -2.11
N THR A 330 7.45 -12.78 -3.32
CA THR A 330 8.20 -12.55 -4.56
C THR A 330 8.83 -11.16 -4.63
N PHE A 331 8.31 -10.19 -3.89
CA PHE A 331 8.98 -8.88 -3.74
C PHE A 331 10.33 -8.95 -3.05
N VAL A 332 10.63 -10.02 -2.30
CA VAL A 332 11.96 -10.21 -1.71
C VAL A 332 12.99 -10.37 -2.82
N ASP A 333 12.72 -11.22 -3.82
CA ASP A 333 13.62 -11.42 -4.96
C ASP A 333 13.80 -10.12 -5.76
N SER A 334 12.72 -9.41 -6.05
CA SER A 334 12.76 -8.17 -6.81
C SER A 334 13.43 -7.01 -6.04
N SER A 335 13.54 -7.10 -4.71
CA SER A 335 14.14 -6.05 -3.88
C SER A 335 15.66 -6.01 -3.93
N TRP A 336 16.32 -7.00 -4.52
CA TRP A 336 17.78 -7.06 -4.61
C TRP A 336 18.32 -7.63 -5.95
N TYR A 337 17.46 -8.04 -6.89
CA TYR A 337 17.87 -8.68 -8.14
C TYR A 337 18.91 -7.85 -8.93
N PHE A 338 18.83 -6.53 -8.85
CA PHE A 338 19.76 -5.61 -9.51
C PHE A 338 21.20 -5.75 -8.99
N LEU A 339 21.40 -6.12 -7.73
CA LEU A 339 22.73 -6.46 -7.20
C LEU A 339 23.23 -7.78 -7.81
N ARG A 340 22.34 -8.78 -7.90
CA ARG A 340 22.68 -10.07 -8.51
C ARG A 340 23.03 -9.92 -9.99
N PHE A 341 22.35 -9.03 -10.70
CA PHE A 341 22.62 -8.76 -12.12
C PHE A 341 24.02 -8.21 -12.37
N CYS A 342 24.60 -7.46 -11.43
CA CYS A 342 25.99 -7.00 -11.53
C CYS A 342 26.98 -8.16 -11.63
N SER A 343 26.70 -9.29 -10.98
CA SER A 343 27.59 -10.46 -10.92
C SER A 343 26.84 -11.74 -11.31
N ALA A 344 26.10 -11.73 -12.41
CA ALA A 344 25.19 -12.80 -12.81
C ALA A 344 25.86 -14.19 -12.93
N ASN A 345 27.11 -14.24 -13.32
CA ASN A 345 27.89 -15.48 -13.51
C ASN A 345 28.63 -15.95 -12.26
N ASN A 346 28.58 -15.21 -11.15
CA ASN A 346 29.24 -15.62 -9.92
C ASN A 346 28.46 -16.77 -9.27
N THR A 347 29.10 -17.94 -9.12
CA THR A 347 28.49 -19.14 -8.53
C THR A 347 28.75 -19.29 -7.03
N SER A 348 29.67 -18.51 -6.47
CA SER A 348 30.11 -18.63 -5.06
C SER A 348 29.50 -17.57 -4.14
N LYS A 349 29.14 -16.40 -4.69
CA LYS A 349 28.61 -15.26 -3.92
C LYS A 349 27.39 -14.67 -4.63
N PRO A 350 26.49 -14.01 -3.90
CA PRO A 350 25.34 -13.32 -4.50
C PRO A 350 25.77 -12.17 -5.42
N PHE A 351 26.85 -11.48 -5.10
CA PHE A 351 27.47 -10.41 -5.88
C PHE A 351 28.95 -10.26 -5.48
N ASP A 352 29.73 -9.59 -6.33
CA ASP A 352 31.12 -9.19 -6.07
C ASP A 352 31.19 -7.68 -5.84
N LYS A 353 32.05 -7.26 -4.90
CA LYS A 353 32.21 -5.85 -4.56
C LYS A 353 32.66 -4.99 -5.74
N ASN A 354 33.62 -5.47 -6.53
CA ASN A 354 34.15 -4.68 -7.65
C ASN A 354 33.09 -4.45 -8.72
N ASP A 355 32.24 -5.49 -8.96
CA ASP A 355 31.11 -5.38 -9.88
C ASP A 355 30.09 -4.35 -9.36
N LEU A 356 29.79 -4.38 -8.06
CA LEU A 356 28.89 -3.40 -7.45
C LEU A 356 29.46 -1.98 -7.50
N ASP A 357 30.74 -1.79 -7.17
CA ASP A 357 31.38 -0.48 -7.20
C ASP A 357 31.38 0.14 -8.62
N TYR A 358 31.35 -0.70 -9.67
CA TYR A 358 31.28 -0.25 -11.05
C TYR A 358 29.86 0.05 -11.53
N TRP A 359 28.89 -0.85 -11.23
CA TRP A 359 27.55 -0.78 -11.80
C TRP A 359 26.51 -0.04 -10.94
N MET A 360 26.78 0.11 -9.64
CA MET A 360 25.78 0.65 -8.70
C MET A 360 26.19 2.05 -8.17
N PRO A 361 25.20 2.88 -7.78
CA PRO A 361 23.75 2.67 -7.94
C PRO A 361 23.32 2.68 -9.41
N VAL A 362 22.17 2.08 -9.72
CA VAL A 362 21.58 2.10 -11.08
C VAL A 362 21.37 3.53 -11.53
N ASP A 363 21.94 3.93 -12.69
CA ASP A 363 21.88 5.31 -13.17
C ASP A 363 20.45 5.75 -13.48
N GLN A 364 19.69 4.92 -14.20
CA GLN A 364 18.32 5.19 -14.57
C GLN A 364 17.46 3.94 -14.40
N TYR A 365 16.45 4.04 -13.55
CA TYR A 365 15.47 2.98 -13.31
C TYR A 365 14.12 3.38 -13.89
N ILE A 366 13.52 2.49 -14.71
CA ILE A 366 12.29 2.79 -15.44
C ILE A 366 11.23 1.76 -15.06
N GLY A 367 10.04 2.22 -14.66
CA GLY A 367 8.95 1.31 -14.29
C GLY A 367 7.64 2.04 -14.03
N GLY A 368 6.60 1.29 -13.64
CA GLY A 368 5.28 1.86 -13.34
C GLY A 368 5.23 2.56 -11.98
N VAL A 369 4.42 3.60 -11.89
CA VAL A 369 4.22 4.37 -10.66
C VAL A 369 3.55 3.55 -9.54
N GLU A 370 2.84 2.47 -9.87
CA GLU A 370 2.19 1.56 -8.94
C GLU A 370 3.17 0.89 -7.97
N HIS A 371 4.44 0.82 -8.33
CA HIS A 371 5.50 0.27 -7.48
C HIS A 371 6.08 1.26 -6.47
N ALA A 372 5.62 2.51 -6.45
CA ALA A 372 6.16 3.57 -5.58
C ALA A 372 6.26 3.18 -4.11
N ILE A 373 5.24 2.54 -3.56
CA ILE A 373 5.14 2.13 -2.15
C ILE A 373 5.32 0.61 -1.93
N LEU A 374 5.62 -0.13 -2.99
CA LEU A 374 5.89 -1.57 -2.99
C LEU A 374 7.37 -1.81 -3.32
N HIS A 375 7.66 -2.29 -4.53
CA HIS A 375 9.00 -2.65 -4.98
C HIS A 375 10.05 -1.55 -4.73
N LEU A 376 9.75 -0.29 -5.06
CA LEU A 376 10.71 0.81 -4.88
C LEU A 376 11.04 1.06 -3.39
N LEU A 377 10.04 1.02 -2.53
CA LEU A 377 10.24 1.18 -1.09
C LEU A 377 10.97 -0.03 -0.49
N TYR A 378 10.60 -1.24 -0.92
CA TYR A 378 11.23 -2.48 -0.45
C TYR A 378 12.69 -2.58 -0.90
N SER A 379 13.02 -2.16 -2.13
CA SER A 379 14.39 -2.10 -2.62
C SER A 379 15.26 -1.14 -1.78
N ARG A 380 14.76 0.03 -1.43
CA ARG A 380 15.42 0.98 -0.56
C ARG A 380 15.66 0.42 0.85
N PHE A 381 14.65 -0.27 1.40
CA PHE A 381 14.77 -0.97 2.67
C PHE A 381 15.81 -2.10 2.60
N PHE A 382 15.73 -2.93 1.55
CA PHE A 382 16.59 -4.12 1.41
C PHE A 382 18.08 -3.72 1.34
N MET A 383 18.40 -2.63 0.63
CA MET A 383 19.75 -2.08 0.62
C MET A 383 20.24 -1.73 2.03
N ARG A 384 19.41 -1.05 2.83
CA ARG A 384 19.77 -0.71 4.22
C ARG A 384 19.97 -1.94 5.08
N ALA A 385 19.10 -2.94 4.91
CA ALA A 385 19.21 -4.20 5.65
C ALA A 385 20.51 -4.97 5.32
N ILE A 386 20.88 -5.04 4.02
CA ILE A 386 22.14 -5.67 3.60
C ILE A 386 23.35 -4.89 4.14
N CYS A 387 23.30 -3.56 4.11
CA CYS A 387 24.40 -2.70 4.57
C CYS A 387 24.62 -2.76 6.09
N MET A 388 23.68 -3.27 6.90
CA MET A 388 23.87 -3.35 8.35
C MET A 388 25.04 -4.25 8.76
N ASP A 389 25.21 -5.37 8.06
CA ASP A 389 26.24 -6.37 8.38
C ASP A 389 27.30 -6.47 7.26
N ASN A 390 27.21 -5.65 6.23
CA ASN A 390 28.11 -5.67 5.08
C ASN A 390 28.71 -4.29 4.80
N ASN A 391 29.94 -4.08 5.25
CA ASN A 391 30.68 -2.83 5.04
C ASN A 391 31.26 -2.68 3.62
N GLU A 392 31.06 -3.67 2.75
CA GLU A 392 31.55 -3.63 1.37
C GLU A 392 30.68 -2.76 0.46
N ILE A 393 29.43 -2.48 0.85
CA ILE A 393 28.49 -1.67 0.07
C ILE A 393 28.50 -0.22 0.57
N ASN A 394 28.85 0.71 -0.34
CA ASN A 394 29.05 2.12 -0.02
C ASN A 394 27.83 3.02 -0.33
N PHE A 395 26.71 2.44 -0.77
CA PHE A 395 25.49 3.17 -1.14
C PHE A 395 24.25 2.54 -0.47
N LYS A 396 23.29 3.38 -0.09
CA LYS A 396 22.03 2.96 0.56
C LYS A 396 20.82 3.09 -0.35
N GLU A 397 20.93 3.89 -1.40
CA GLU A 397 19.87 4.06 -2.41
C GLU A 397 20.25 3.28 -3.66
N PRO A 398 19.39 2.33 -4.10
CA PRO A 398 19.71 1.44 -5.22
C PRO A 398 19.63 2.14 -6.58
N PHE A 399 18.78 3.17 -6.71
CA PHE A 399 18.48 3.84 -7.97
C PHE A 399 18.76 5.33 -7.85
N LYS A 400 19.70 5.86 -8.66
CA LYS A 400 20.05 7.27 -8.71
C LYS A 400 18.93 8.07 -9.36
N GLY A 401 18.56 7.70 -10.59
CA GLY A 401 17.45 8.27 -11.34
C GLY A 401 16.27 7.32 -11.43
N LEU A 402 15.07 7.86 -11.31
CA LEU A 402 13.83 7.12 -11.48
C LEU A 402 12.93 7.80 -12.52
N PHE A 403 12.47 7.01 -13.46
CA PHE A 403 11.46 7.42 -14.43
C PHE A 403 10.21 6.56 -14.27
N THR A 404 9.07 7.19 -14.00
CA THR A 404 7.80 6.47 -13.83
C THR A 404 6.89 6.67 -15.02
N GLN A 405 6.42 5.56 -15.57
CA GLN A 405 5.45 5.54 -16.66
C GLN A 405 4.03 5.78 -16.12
N GLY A 406 3.21 6.47 -16.94
CA GLY A 406 1.77 6.55 -16.73
C GLY A 406 1.07 5.22 -17.04
N MET A 407 -0.18 5.11 -16.67
CA MET A 407 -1.03 3.95 -16.93
C MET A 407 -1.72 4.08 -18.28
N VAL A 408 -1.99 2.96 -18.95
CA VAL A 408 -2.91 2.94 -20.08
C VAL A 408 -4.33 2.86 -19.53
N CYS A 409 -5.14 3.86 -19.85
CA CYS A 409 -6.51 4.01 -19.37
C CYS A 409 -7.51 3.79 -20.49
N HIS A 410 -8.68 3.29 -20.12
CA HIS A 410 -9.81 3.12 -21.02
C HIS A 410 -11.11 3.42 -20.30
N GLU A 411 -12.13 3.86 -21.03
CA GLU A 411 -13.47 4.04 -20.50
C GLU A 411 -14.01 2.76 -19.88
N THR A 412 -14.90 2.93 -18.93
CA THR A 412 -15.58 1.81 -18.25
C THR A 412 -17.04 1.75 -18.66
N TYR A 413 -17.57 0.55 -18.78
CA TYR A 413 -18.92 0.32 -19.29
C TYR A 413 -19.74 -0.53 -18.34
N LYS A 414 -21.00 -0.12 -18.09
CA LYS A 414 -21.95 -0.87 -17.26
C LYS A 414 -23.29 -1.04 -17.93
N ASP A 415 -23.90 -2.23 -17.75
CA ASP A 415 -25.29 -2.47 -18.13
C ASP A 415 -26.28 -1.85 -17.12
N GLU A 416 -27.57 -1.97 -17.41
CA GLU A 416 -28.66 -1.48 -16.56
C GLU A 416 -28.66 -2.10 -15.15
N LYS A 417 -28.04 -3.29 -14.99
CA LYS A 417 -27.90 -4.01 -13.71
C LYS A 417 -26.60 -3.68 -13.00
N ASN A 418 -25.84 -2.67 -13.46
CA ASN A 418 -24.51 -2.29 -12.99
C ASN A 418 -23.43 -3.37 -13.16
N ASN A 419 -23.61 -4.38 -14.03
CA ASN A 419 -22.56 -5.32 -14.37
C ASN A 419 -21.56 -4.67 -15.33
N TRP A 420 -20.26 -4.92 -15.11
CA TRP A 420 -19.20 -4.47 -16.00
C TRP A 420 -19.26 -5.18 -17.37
N LEU A 421 -19.11 -4.41 -18.44
CA LEU A 421 -19.05 -4.89 -19.81
C LEU A 421 -17.64 -4.63 -20.38
N SER A 422 -17.18 -5.54 -21.25
CA SER A 422 -15.93 -5.31 -21.99
C SER A 422 -16.18 -4.46 -23.25
N PRO A 423 -15.15 -3.77 -23.78
CA PRO A 423 -15.25 -3.04 -25.05
C PRO A 423 -15.78 -3.90 -26.21
N GLU A 424 -15.45 -5.19 -26.20
CA GLU A 424 -15.92 -6.15 -27.23
C GLU A 424 -17.43 -6.43 -27.17
N GLU A 425 -18.07 -6.25 -26.01
CA GLU A 425 -19.51 -6.48 -25.82
C GLU A 425 -20.39 -5.29 -26.22
N ILE A 426 -19.77 -4.18 -26.62
CA ILE A 426 -20.46 -2.93 -26.94
C ILE A 426 -20.21 -2.47 -28.37
N PHE A 427 -21.05 -1.59 -28.88
CA PHE A 427 -20.83 -0.79 -30.07
C PHE A 427 -21.35 0.62 -29.86
N THR A 428 -20.87 1.58 -30.64
CA THR A 428 -21.29 2.97 -30.56
C THR A 428 -21.95 3.40 -31.86
N GLU A 429 -23.04 4.20 -31.72
CA GLU A 429 -23.62 4.94 -32.81
C GLU A 429 -23.19 6.41 -32.70
N ASN A 430 -22.65 6.96 -33.80
CA ASN A 430 -22.21 8.36 -33.89
C ASN A 430 -21.21 8.81 -32.80
N GLY A 431 -20.44 7.89 -32.22
CA GLY A 431 -19.43 8.18 -31.20
C GLY A 431 -19.96 8.72 -29.87
N LYS A 432 -21.27 8.67 -29.62
CA LYS A 432 -21.87 9.23 -28.38
C LYS A 432 -22.78 8.26 -27.65
N ASP A 433 -23.50 7.44 -28.37
CA ASP A 433 -24.44 6.49 -27.79
C ASP A 433 -23.87 5.08 -27.87
N TYR A 434 -23.78 4.43 -26.74
CA TYR A 434 -23.19 3.11 -26.60
C TYR A 434 -24.28 2.09 -26.31
N PHE A 435 -24.26 0.97 -27.02
CA PHE A 435 -25.26 -0.09 -26.96
C PHE A 435 -24.60 -1.45 -26.79
N LYS A 436 -25.33 -2.39 -26.22
CA LYS A 436 -24.87 -3.76 -26.08
C LYS A 436 -24.98 -4.51 -27.41
N LYS A 437 -23.89 -5.13 -27.90
CA LYS A 437 -23.90 -5.87 -29.19
C LYS A 437 -24.98 -6.96 -29.24
N LYS A 438 -25.22 -7.67 -28.13
CA LYS A 438 -26.23 -8.73 -28.05
C LYS A 438 -27.67 -8.24 -27.96
N ASP A 439 -27.89 -6.98 -27.62
CA ASP A 439 -29.21 -6.38 -27.51
C ASP A 439 -29.14 -4.86 -27.79
N PRO A 440 -29.19 -4.47 -29.07
CA PRO A 440 -29.03 -3.08 -29.51
C PRO A 440 -30.09 -2.09 -28.96
N SER A 441 -31.18 -2.61 -28.39
CA SER A 441 -32.21 -1.77 -27.75
C SER A 441 -31.79 -1.22 -26.39
N LYS A 442 -30.72 -1.79 -25.79
CA LYS A 442 -30.23 -1.44 -24.45
C LYS A 442 -29.05 -0.51 -24.51
N LYS A 443 -29.29 0.72 -24.09
CA LYS A 443 -28.26 1.73 -23.89
C LYS A 443 -27.44 1.40 -22.64
N ILE A 444 -26.11 1.54 -22.74
CA ILE A 444 -25.20 1.27 -21.63
C ILE A 444 -24.72 2.58 -20.99
N LYS A 445 -24.31 2.50 -19.75
CA LYS A 445 -23.73 3.63 -19.00
C LYS A 445 -22.22 3.63 -19.21
N VAL A 446 -21.71 4.73 -19.78
CA VAL A 446 -20.28 4.99 -19.90
C VAL A 446 -19.79 5.66 -18.61
N GLY A 447 -18.77 5.10 -18.02
CA GLY A 447 -18.08 5.66 -16.86
C GLY A 447 -16.78 6.33 -17.24
N PRO A 448 -16.03 6.88 -16.27
CA PRO A 448 -14.77 7.56 -16.52
C PRO A 448 -13.73 6.62 -17.12
N SER A 449 -12.77 7.22 -17.83
CA SER A 449 -11.55 6.52 -18.24
C SER A 449 -10.68 6.25 -17.00
N GLU A 450 -10.37 5.00 -16.78
CA GLU A 450 -9.58 4.52 -15.63
C GLU A 450 -8.52 3.53 -16.11
N SER A 451 -7.50 3.28 -15.29
CA SER A 451 -6.48 2.28 -15.61
C SER A 451 -7.12 0.93 -15.91
N MET A 452 -6.64 0.28 -16.98
CA MET A 452 -7.18 -1.00 -17.45
C MET A 452 -7.07 -2.08 -16.36
N SER A 453 -8.17 -2.79 -16.10
CA SER A 453 -8.20 -3.90 -15.15
C SER A 453 -9.19 -5.00 -15.56
N LYS A 454 -8.82 -6.26 -15.30
CA LYS A 454 -9.70 -7.41 -15.56
C LYS A 454 -10.99 -7.37 -14.74
N SER A 455 -10.95 -6.80 -13.54
CA SER A 455 -12.13 -6.70 -12.66
C SER A 455 -13.18 -5.74 -13.19
N LYS A 456 -12.79 -4.67 -13.86
CA LYS A 456 -13.68 -3.69 -14.50
C LYS A 456 -13.95 -4.01 -15.97
N LYS A 457 -13.31 -5.03 -16.53
CA LYS A 457 -13.41 -5.47 -17.93
C LYS A 457 -13.10 -4.37 -18.95
N ASN A 458 -12.37 -3.33 -18.58
CA ASN A 458 -11.98 -2.24 -19.49
C ASN A 458 -10.61 -2.46 -20.14
N THR A 459 -10.19 -3.73 -20.26
CA THR A 459 -8.93 -4.11 -20.90
C THR A 459 -9.10 -4.25 -22.40
N ILE A 460 -8.07 -3.83 -23.14
CA ILE A 460 -7.90 -4.11 -24.56
C ILE A 460 -6.89 -5.25 -24.66
N ASP A 461 -7.20 -6.27 -25.47
CA ASP A 461 -6.26 -7.36 -25.71
C ASP A 461 -5.16 -6.91 -26.68
N PRO A 462 -3.90 -6.84 -26.25
CA PRO A 462 -2.79 -6.42 -27.11
C PRO A 462 -2.64 -7.30 -28.35
N GLN A 463 -2.94 -8.61 -28.26
CA GLN A 463 -2.78 -9.52 -29.38
C GLN A 463 -3.71 -9.15 -30.55
N ASN A 464 -4.99 -8.89 -30.27
CA ASN A 464 -5.97 -8.50 -31.27
C ASN A 464 -5.53 -7.22 -32.01
N ILE A 465 -5.01 -6.24 -31.26
CA ILE A 465 -4.55 -4.97 -31.82
C ILE A 465 -3.27 -5.16 -32.65
N ILE A 466 -2.34 -5.98 -32.18
CA ILE A 466 -1.11 -6.30 -32.91
C ILE A 466 -1.42 -7.04 -34.22
N ASP A 467 -2.35 -7.97 -34.20
CA ASP A 467 -2.77 -8.73 -35.39
C ASP A 467 -3.44 -7.82 -36.42
N GLU A 468 -4.17 -6.79 -36.00
CA GLU A 468 -4.86 -5.85 -36.87
C GLU A 468 -3.95 -4.73 -37.42
N TYR A 469 -3.14 -4.10 -36.54
CA TYR A 469 -2.38 -2.89 -36.86
C TYR A 469 -0.86 -3.07 -36.86
N GLY A 470 -0.36 -4.21 -36.41
CA GLY A 470 1.06 -4.46 -36.22
C GLY A 470 1.65 -3.87 -34.94
N ALA A 471 2.69 -4.51 -34.43
CA ALA A 471 3.33 -4.13 -33.16
C ALA A 471 3.92 -2.70 -33.19
N ASP A 472 4.49 -2.29 -34.33
CA ASP A 472 5.10 -0.95 -34.47
C ASP A 472 4.08 0.18 -34.37
N SER A 473 2.87 -0.03 -34.88
CA SER A 473 1.78 0.95 -34.73
C SER A 473 1.36 1.13 -33.30
N VAL A 474 1.29 0.03 -32.52
CA VAL A 474 0.98 0.07 -31.07
C VAL A 474 2.09 0.80 -30.31
N ARG A 475 3.34 0.47 -30.57
CA ARG A 475 4.50 1.12 -29.94
C ARG A 475 4.54 2.61 -30.25
N PHE A 476 4.29 2.96 -31.51
CA PHE A 476 4.24 4.35 -31.96
C PHE A 476 3.11 5.13 -31.26
N PHE A 477 1.90 4.57 -31.18
CA PHE A 477 0.78 5.18 -30.48
C PHE A 477 1.12 5.47 -29.01
N ILE A 478 1.58 4.46 -28.28
CA ILE A 478 1.90 4.60 -26.84
C ILE A 478 2.97 5.67 -26.60
N LEU A 479 3.97 5.78 -27.47
CA LEU A 479 5.07 6.73 -27.28
C LEU A 479 4.76 8.13 -27.80
N SER A 480 3.86 8.28 -28.77
CA SER A 480 3.55 9.57 -29.41
C SER A 480 2.42 10.35 -28.74
N ASP A 481 1.50 9.67 -28.03
CA ASP A 481 0.27 10.27 -27.54
C ASP A 481 0.52 11.38 -26.50
N SER A 482 1.32 11.10 -25.49
CA SER A 482 1.55 12.02 -24.38
C SER A 482 2.94 11.83 -23.76
N PRO A 483 3.41 12.78 -22.93
CA PRO A 483 4.61 12.56 -22.13
C PRO A 483 4.50 11.23 -21.36
N PRO A 484 5.54 10.38 -21.38
CA PRO A 484 5.45 9.02 -20.83
C PRO A 484 5.06 8.94 -19.34
N GLU A 485 5.25 10.02 -18.56
CA GLU A 485 4.85 10.11 -17.16
C GLU A 485 3.34 10.30 -16.96
N ARG A 486 2.61 10.66 -18.02
CA ARG A 486 1.16 10.84 -18.00
C ARG A 486 0.45 9.55 -18.40
N ASP A 487 -0.78 9.42 -17.92
CA ASP A 487 -1.64 8.33 -18.33
C ASP A 487 -2.01 8.49 -19.81
N VAL A 488 -1.89 7.39 -20.57
CA VAL A 488 -2.28 7.30 -21.98
C VAL A 488 -3.74 6.91 -22.05
N GLN A 489 -4.54 7.72 -22.73
CA GLN A 489 -5.95 7.38 -23.00
C GLN A 489 -6.02 6.52 -24.26
N TRP A 490 -6.47 5.28 -24.12
CA TRP A 490 -6.66 4.42 -25.29
C TRP A 490 -7.70 5.01 -26.23
N SER A 491 -7.38 5.06 -27.51
CA SER A 491 -8.24 5.58 -28.57
C SER A 491 -8.03 4.77 -29.84
N ASP A 492 -9.10 4.18 -30.36
CA ASP A 492 -9.07 3.44 -31.64
C ASP A 492 -8.73 4.37 -32.81
N GLU A 493 -9.18 5.64 -32.76
CA GLU A 493 -8.82 6.66 -33.74
C GLU A 493 -7.32 7.00 -33.70
N GLY A 494 -6.74 7.09 -32.50
CA GLY A 494 -5.31 7.29 -32.29
C GLY A 494 -4.49 6.13 -32.83
N MET A 495 -4.96 4.90 -32.58
CA MET A 495 -4.36 3.68 -33.12
C MET A 495 -4.36 3.66 -34.66
N LEU A 496 -5.53 3.95 -35.27
CA LEU A 496 -5.65 4.02 -36.72
C LEU A 496 -4.76 5.11 -37.33
N SER A 497 -4.65 6.25 -36.66
CA SER A 497 -3.77 7.36 -37.09
C SER A 497 -2.31 6.96 -37.06
N SER A 498 -1.88 6.26 -36.02
CA SER A 498 -0.53 5.71 -35.89
C SER A 498 -0.21 4.68 -36.98
N TYR A 499 -1.15 3.78 -37.25
CA TYR A 499 -1.01 2.82 -38.33
C TYR A 499 -0.86 3.51 -39.69
N LYS A 500 -1.71 4.46 -40.03
CA LYS A 500 -1.62 5.25 -41.27
C LYS A 500 -0.30 6.00 -41.40
N PHE A 501 0.25 6.51 -40.27
CA PHE A 501 1.55 7.16 -40.28
C PHE A 501 2.66 6.17 -40.61
N ILE A 502 2.68 4.99 -40.00
CA ILE A 502 3.68 3.93 -40.30
C ILE A 502 3.61 3.53 -41.75
N GLN A 503 2.40 3.32 -42.31
CA GLN A 503 2.24 2.97 -43.74
C GLN A 503 2.80 4.08 -44.65
N LYS A 504 2.51 5.33 -44.33
CA LYS A 504 3.00 6.47 -45.10
C LYS A 504 4.52 6.61 -45.04
N PHE A 505 5.08 6.39 -43.86
CA PHE A 505 6.53 6.41 -43.63
C PHE A 505 7.22 5.28 -44.44
N TRP A 506 6.63 4.09 -44.46
CA TRP A 506 7.14 2.95 -45.22
C TRP A 506 7.15 3.26 -46.70
N SER A 507 6.04 3.69 -47.27
CA SER A 507 5.95 4.03 -48.71
C SER A 507 6.90 5.18 -49.10
N LEU A 508 7.08 6.17 -48.23
CA LEU A 508 8.06 7.23 -48.49
C LEU A 508 9.49 6.69 -48.49
N SER A 509 9.81 5.77 -47.59
CA SER A 509 11.14 5.14 -47.54
C SER A 509 11.44 4.30 -48.78
N GLU A 510 10.46 3.55 -49.29
CA GLU A 510 10.59 2.80 -50.56
C GLU A 510 10.84 3.75 -51.73
N ASN A 511 10.07 4.82 -51.87
CA ASN A 511 10.26 5.82 -52.90
C ASN A 511 11.66 6.48 -52.88
N ILE A 512 12.15 6.80 -51.67
CA ILE A 512 13.50 7.37 -51.49
C ILE A 512 14.59 6.36 -51.91
N LEU A 513 14.43 5.09 -51.58
CA LEU A 513 15.38 4.04 -51.97
C LEU A 513 15.43 3.85 -53.49
N GLU A 514 14.29 3.92 -54.16
CA GLU A 514 14.23 3.86 -55.64
C GLU A 514 14.94 5.05 -56.28
N ILE A 515 14.71 6.27 -55.76
CA ILE A 515 15.34 7.48 -56.31
C ILE A 515 16.84 7.52 -56.00
N SER A 516 17.28 7.06 -54.82
CA SER A 516 18.67 7.10 -54.38
C SER A 516 19.59 6.17 -55.21
N SER A 517 19.01 5.27 -56.02
CA SER A 517 19.76 4.45 -56.97
C SER A 517 20.26 5.25 -58.20
N THR A 518 19.83 6.50 -58.39
CA THR A 518 20.29 7.39 -59.43
C THR A 518 21.42 8.30 -58.93
N ASP A 519 22.53 8.39 -59.68
CA ASP A 519 23.83 8.99 -59.32
C ASP A 519 23.81 10.54 -59.23
N ASN A 520 22.78 11.18 -58.75
CA ASN A 520 22.71 12.63 -58.54
C ASN A 520 23.21 13.01 -57.14
N LYS A 521 24.45 13.47 -57.07
CA LYS A 521 25.09 14.00 -55.84
C LYS A 521 24.97 15.54 -55.74
N GLU A 522 23.79 16.10 -55.82
CA GLU A 522 23.62 17.50 -55.48
C GLU A 522 23.46 17.66 -53.96
N ASN A 523 24.43 18.28 -53.30
CA ASN A 523 24.33 18.67 -51.91
C ASN A 523 23.30 19.80 -51.82
N ASN A 524 22.21 19.55 -51.07
CA ASN A 524 21.25 20.58 -50.74
C ASN A 524 21.51 21.07 -49.29
N GLU A 525 22.16 22.23 -49.18
CA GLU A 525 22.55 22.85 -47.92
C GLU A 525 21.34 23.07 -46.97
N GLU A 526 20.15 23.39 -47.52
CA GLU A 526 18.92 23.58 -46.69
C GLU A 526 18.49 22.24 -46.05
N ILE A 527 18.59 21.14 -46.76
CA ILE A 527 18.24 19.80 -46.22
C ILE A 527 19.26 19.41 -45.14
N GLU A 528 20.53 19.70 -45.35
CA GLU A 528 21.59 19.39 -44.39
C GLU A 528 21.40 20.20 -43.09
N ILE A 529 21.15 21.49 -43.20
CA ILE A 529 20.85 22.37 -42.03
C ILE A 529 19.62 21.86 -41.30
N PHE A 530 18.54 21.57 -41.99
CA PHE A 530 17.30 21.06 -41.41
C PHE A 530 17.54 19.73 -40.67
N THR A 531 18.27 18.79 -41.33
CA THR A 531 18.58 17.49 -40.75
C THR A 531 19.39 17.64 -39.44
N ASN A 532 20.42 18.46 -39.45
CA ASN A 532 21.24 18.73 -38.26
C ASN A 532 20.43 19.39 -37.13
N GLN A 533 19.52 20.30 -37.43
CA GLN A 533 18.61 20.89 -36.46
C GLN A 533 17.66 19.83 -35.87
N MET A 534 17.12 18.93 -36.67
CA MET A 534 16.26 17.84 -36.20
C MET A 534 17.01 16.86 -35.33
N ILE A 535 18.23 16.44 -35.72
CA ILE A 535 19.10 15.57 -34.92
C ILE A 535 19.33 16.18 -33.54
N ASN A 536 19.64 17.48 -33.48
CA ASN A 536 19.88 18.17 -32.20
C ASN A 536 18.62 18.21 -31.32
N LYS A 537 17.43 18.50 -31.90
CA LYS A 537 16.15 18.47 -31.17
C LYS A 537 15.82 17.08 -30.65
N VAL A 538 16.02 16.05 -31.47
CA VAL A 538 15.76 14.66 -31.11
C VAL A 538 16.68 14.23 -29.97
N ASN A 539 18.00 14.52 -30.08
CA ASN A 539 18.95 14.20 -29.00
C ASN A 539 18.58 14.85 -27.68
N HIS A 540 18.24 16.14 -27.70
CA HIS A 540 17.81 16.85 -26.49
C HIS A 540 16.53 16.28 -25.88
N ALA A 541 15.57 15.83 -26.71
CA ALA A 541 14.36 15.19 -26.24
C ALA A 541 14.62 13.76 -25.71
N LEU A 542 15.55 13.01 -26.31
CA LEU A 542 16.00 11.69 -25.85
C LEU A 542 16.60 11.76 -24.44
N GLU A 543 17.50 12.73 -24.20
CA GLU A 543 18.12 12.94 -22.89
C GLU A 543 17.08 13.14 -21.76
N LYS A 544 15.89 13.63 -22.13
CA LYS A 544 14.77 13.90 -21.20
C LYS A 544 13.64 12.89 -21.26
N PHE A 545 13.82 11.80 -21.97
CA PHE A 545 12.79 10.75 -22.22
C PHE A 545 11.46 11.30 -22.78
N ARG A 546 11.51 12.41 -23.54
CA ARG A 546 10.32 13.02 -24.15
C ARG A 546 10.00 12.41 -25.50
N TYR A 547 9.60 11.14 -25.50
CA TYR A 547 9.35 10.38 -26.73
C TYR A 547 8.27 11.01 -27.61
N ASN A 548 7.22 11.56 -27.03
CA ASN A 548 6.16 12.28 -27.74
C ASN A 548 6.66 13.54 -28.48
N VAL A 549 7.82 14.06 -28.13
CA VAL A 549 8.45 15.20 -28.83
C VAL A 549 9.42 14.73 -29.89
N ILE A 550 9.98 13.52 -29.75
CA ILE A 550 10.88 12.89 -30.71
C ILE A 550 10.11 12.47 -31.97
N ILE A 551 8.93 11.91 -31.77
CA ILE A 551 8.01 11.46 -32.82
C ILE A 551 7.26 12.64 -33.43
#